data_ac5e16c7073530eec6de27421bfb9233
#
_entry.id   ac5e16c7073530eec6de27421bfb9233
#
_cell.length_a   1.000
_cell.length_b   1.000
_cell.length_c   1.000
_cell.angle_alpha   90.00
_cell.angle_beta   90.00
_cell.angle_gamma   90.00
#
_symmetry.space_group_name_H-M   'P 1'
#
loop_
_entity.id
_entity.type
_entity.pdbx_description
1 polymer ?
#
loop_
_entity_poly.entity_id
_entity_poly.type
_entity_poly.pdbx_seq_one_letter_code
_entity_poly.pdbx_strand_id
1 'polypeptide(L)'
;MYICVKSGYEIVFNRKIDKILEDWIGEPHHKPIVVKGIRQCGKTSSVMDFATRHFKHVVYLDFRMHPDYKKFFVPDISVSSIIMRISAAIPTAEIEPHETCFVFDEIQDCPLARSSLKYFFLDGRFEVMCTGSLLGVHGYKTKEQKDEPEASIPVGFEHIVEMYPMDFEEWLWANGIKLMHFDYLNECMQKETPVDPALHDRFRELLHQYVVVGGMPEVVTTFIETGHVGKVLTVQKRIVDEYKADMVKYAAPADKAHIRECFESIPAQLAREYKKFSYNIVRKGGRGRDYAGSLQWIEDATVFTTTLPHVSHL
;
A
#
# COMPACT_ATOMS: atom_id res chain seq x y z
N MET A 1 17.10 -12.34 -16.39
CA MET A 1 16.43 -11.57 -17.49
C MET A 1 14.98 -11.37 -17.09
N TYR A 2 14.66 -10.14 -16.74
CA TYR A 2 13.38 -9.74 -16.17
C TYR A 2 12.21 -10.04 -17.09
N ILE A 3 11.18 -10.74 -16.58
CA ILE A 3 9.84 -10.54 -17.07
C ILE A 3 9.18 -9.47 -16.17
N CYS A 4 9.85 -8.35 -16.03
CA CYS A 4 9.21 -7.08 -15.76
C CYS A 4 9.48 -6.26 -17.03
N VAL A 5 8.52 -6.24 -17.93
CA VAL A 5 8.51 -5.23 -18.97
C VAL A 5 8.41 -3.91 -18.21
N LYS A 6 9.54 -3.18 -18.10
CA LYS A 6 9.49 -1.74 -17.83
C LYS A 6 8.70 -1.15 -19.00
N SER A 7 7.39 -1.10 -18.85
CA SER A 7 6.59 -0.18 -19.64
C SER A 7 7.04 1.21 -19.25
N GLY A 8 7.60 1.92 -20.19
CA GLY A 8 8.26 3.20 -20.18
C GLY A 8 8.11 4.07 -18.93
N TYR A 9 9.27 4.53 -18.42
CA TYR A 9 9.43 5.68 -17.51
C TYR A 9 8.39 5.82 -16.40
N GLU A 10 8.24 4.82 -15.52
CA GLU A 10 7.59 5.05 -14.24
C GLU A 10 8.57 5.82 -13.36
N ILE A 11 8.19 7.02 -12.95
CA ILE A 11 8.93 7.79 -11.94
C ILE A 11 8.82 7.01 -10.63
N VAL A 12 9.93 6.46 -10.16
CA VAL A 12 10.01 5.86 -8.82
C VAL A 12 10.29 7.00 -7.84
N PHE A 13 9.37 7.20 -6.92
CA PHE A 13 9.53 8.21 -5.87
C PHE A 13 10.29 7.63 -4.68
N ASN A 14 11.11 8.44 -4.03
CA ASN A 14 11.62 8.13 -2.70
C ASN A 14 10.45 8.10 -1.71
N ARG A 15 10.34 7.02 -0.95
CA ARG A 15 9.25 6.81 -0.02
C ARG A 15 9.78 6.51 1.39
N LYS A 16 9.00 6.83 2.41
CA LYS A 16 9.34 6.49 3.79
C LYS A 16 9.47 4.99 4.02
N ILE A 17 8.75 4.20 3.22
CA ILE A 17 8.86 2.75 3.24
C ILE A 17 10.28 2.27 2.90
N ASP A 18 11.04 3.00 2.08
CA ASP A 18 12.39 2.60 1.68
C ASP A 18 13.30 2.46 2.91
N LYS A 19 13.19 3.37 3.88
CA LYS A 19 13.92 3.26 5.13
C LYS A 19 13.49 2.04 5.95
N ILE A 20 12.20 1.73 5.98
CA ILE A 20 11.68 0.55 6.70
C ILE A 20 12.23 -0.73 6.06
N LEU A 21 12.31 -0.77 4.74
CA LEU A 21 12.86 -1.91 4.01
C LEU A 21 14.37 -2.05 4.23
N GLU A 22 15.12 -0.93 4.29
CA GLU A 22 16.56 -0.92 4.62
C GLU A 22 16.80 -1.42 6.07
N ASP A 23 16.00 -0.94 7.02
CA ASP A 23 16.09 -1.38 8.41
C ASP A 23 15.74 -2.88 8.51
N TRP A 24 14.70 -3.33 7.80
CA TRP A 24 14.27 -4.74 7.76
C TRP A 24 15.38 -5.68 7.25
N ILE A 25 16.00 -5.37 6.10
CA ILE A 25 17.06 -6.25 5.54
C ILE A 25 18.33 -6.25 6.41
N GLY A 26 18.55 -5.20 7.18
CA GLY A 26 19.66 -5.09 8.12
C GLY A 26 19.48 -5.88 9.42
N GLU A 27 18.27 -6.32 9.76
CA GLU A 27 18.01 -7.12 10.96
C GLU A 27 18.43 -8.57 10.79
N PRO A 28 19.26 -9.13 11.69
CA PRO A 28 19.58 -10.56 11.68
C PRO A 28 18.30 -11.42 11.85
N HIS A 29 18.14 -12.44 11.02
CA HIS A 29 16.99 -13.36 11.06
C HIS A 29 15.63 -12.66 10.92
N HIS A 30 15.56 -11.61 10.09
CA HIS A 30 14.30 -10.95 9.80
C HIS A 30 13.30 -11.91 9.12
N LYS A 31 12.02 -11.67 9.38
CA LYS A 31 10.93 -12.46 8.81
C LYS A 31 10.59 -11.94 7.41
N PRO A 32 9.99 -12.78 6.53
CA PRO A 32 9.38 -12.29 5.29
C PRO A 32 8.54 -11.06 5.53
N ILE A 33 8.70 -10.03 4.69
CA ILE A 33 7.98 -8.77 4.84
C ILE A 33 6.72 -8.73 3.97
N VAL A 34 5.63 -8.23 4.55
CA VAL A 34 4.35 -8.04 3.86
C VAL A 34 3.99 -6.55 3.89
N VAL A 35 4.15 -5.90 2.75
CA VAL A 35 3.77 -4.49 2.57
C VAL A 35 2.29 -4.45 2.21
N LYS A 36 1.46 -4.08 3.18
CA LYS A 36 0.02 -3.88 2.97
C LYS A 36 -0.30 -2.40 2.81
N GLY A 37 -1.37 -2.08 2.12
CA GLY A 37 -1.81 -0.70 1.94
C GLY A 37 -2.93 -0.60 0.92
N ILE A 38 -3.51 0.58 0.80
CA ILE A 38 -4.55 0.82 -0.18
C ILE A 38 -4.03 0.57 -1.61
N ARG A 39 -4.95 0.33 -2.53
CA ARG A 39 -4.59 0.17 -3.94
C ARG A 39 -3.94 1.43 -4.49
N GLN A 40 -3.02 1.25 -5.44
CA GLN A 40 -2.34 2.33 -6.18
C GLN A 40 -1.50 3.29 -5.30
N CYS A 41 -1.22 2.95 -4.03
CA CYS A 41 -0.31 3.76 -3.20
C CYS A 41 1.18 3.53 -3.50
N GLY A 42 1.52 2.63 -4.45
CA GLY A 42 2.89 2.40 -4.92
C GLY A 42 3.60 1.20 -4.30
N LYS A 43 2.90 0.27 -3.62
CA LYS A 43 3.50 -0.90 -2.95
C LYS A 43 4.41 -1.71 -3.87
N THR A 44 3.87 -2.17 -4.99
CA THR A 44 4.60 -3.01 -5.95
C THR A 44 5.82 -2.30 -6.49
N SER A 45 5.69 -1.01 -6.85
CA SER A 45 6.81 -0.20 -7.35
C SER A 45 7.92 -0.06 -6.31
N SER A 46 7.61 0.25 -5.04
CA SER A 46 8.61 0.37 -3.96
C SER A 46 9.28 -0.97 -3.65
N VAL A 47 8.50 -2.06 -3.54
CA VAL A 47 9.06 -3.40 -3.27
C VAL A 47 9.94 -3.87 -4.41
N MET A 48 9.53 -3.68 -5.66
CA MET A 48 10.32 -4.08 -6.83
C MET A 48 11.58 -3.24 -6.98
N ASP A 49 11.52 -1.93 -6.76
CA ASP A 49 12.69 -1.07 -6.78
C ASP A 49 13.70 -1.50 -5.70
N PHE A 50 13.24 -1.73 -4.48
CA PHE A 50 14.08 -2.23 -3.40
C PHE A 50 14.69 -3.58 -3.73
N ALA A 51 13.89 -4.55 -4.14
CA ALA A 51 14.35 -5.90 -4.46
C ALA A 51 15.40 -5.88 -5.58
N THR A 52 15.21 -5.07 -6.62
CA THR A 52 16.16 -4.96 -7.74
C THR A 52 17.45 -4.26 -7.40
N ARG A 53 17.47 -3.42 -6.37
CA ARG A 53 18.70 -2.76 -5.88
C ARG A 53 19.53 -3.65 -4.96
N HIS A 54 18.89 -4.56 -4.21
CA HIS A 54 19.53 -5.32 -3.14
C HIS A 54 19.84 -6.77 -3.51
N PHE A 55 19.16 -7.34 -4.50
CA PHE A 55 19.33 -8.75 -4.87
C PHE A 55 19.76 -8.90 -6.33
N LYS A 56 20.59 -9.89 -6.57
CA LYS A 56 21.08 -10.23 -7.92
C LYS A 56 19.96 -10.76 -8.81
N HIS A 57 19.06 -11.56 -8.21
CA HIS A 57 17.93 -12.17 -8.89
C HIS A 57 16.64 -11.84 -8.16
N VAL A 58 15.59 -11.50 -8.93
CA VAL A 58 14.25 -11.25 -8.38
C VAL A 58 13.26 -12.12 -9.14
N VAL A 59 12.55 -12.96 -8.39
CA VAL A 59 11.46 -13.79 -8.92
C VAL A 59 10.13 -13.13 -8.54
N TYR A 60 9.50 -12.48 -9.52
CA TYR A 60 8.24 -11.75 -9.32
C TYR A 60 7.05 -12.63 -9.72
N LEU A 61 6.11 -12.83 -8.79
CA LEU A 61 4.89 -13.60 -8.98
C LEU A 61 3.66 -12.74 -8.61
N ASP A 62 2.97 -12.26 -9.64
CA ASP A 62 1.67 -11.56 -9.49
C ASP A 62 0.54 -12.58 -9.57
N PHE A 63 -0.13 -12.84 -8.46
CA PHE A 63 -1.21 -13.85 -8.37
C PHE A 63 -2.53 -13.38 -8.96
N ARG A 64 -2.69 -12.09 -9.23
CA ARG A 64 -3.87 -11.51 -9.85
C ARG A 64 -3.76 -11.53 -11.36
N MET A 65 -2.63 -11.08 -11.91
CA MET A 65 -2.41 -11.10 -13.36
C MET A 65 -2.17 -12.52 -13.88
N HIS A 66 -1.54 -13.37 -13.06
CA HIS A 66 -1.18 -14.74 -13.41
C HIS A 66 -1.72 -15.75 -12.38
N PRO A 67 -3.06 -16.03 -12.39
CA PRO A 67 -3.66 -16.98 -11.44
C PRO A 67 -3.04 -18.38 -11.50
N ASP A 68 -2.43 -18.75 -12.62
CA ASP A 68 -1.75 -20.03 -12.79
C ASP A 68 -0.53 -20.21 -11.86
N TYR A 69 0.08 -19.11 -11.37
CA TYR A 69 1.19 -19.17 -10.41
C TYR A 69 0.78 -19.77 -9.06
N LYS A 70 -0.52 -19.77 -8.72
CA LYS A 70 -1.04 -20.48 -7.53
C LYS A 70 -0.71 -21.97 -7.53
N LYS A 71 -0.54 -22.57 -8.71
CA LYS A 71 -0.17 -23.99 -8.86
C LYS A 71 1.22 -24.31 -8.30
N PHE A 72 2.11 -23.31 -8.17
CA PHE A 72 3.44 -23.51 -7.57
C PHE A 72 3.37 -23.88 -6.08
N PHE A 73 2.25 -23.59 -5.43
CA PHE A 73 2.02 -23.82 -4.01
C PHE A 73 1.13 -25.03 -3.72
N VAL A 74 0.86 -25.88 -4.72
CA VAL A 74 0.03 -27.08 -4.60
C VAL A 74 0.76 -28.29 -5.18
N PRO A 75 0.67 -29.47 -4.60
CA PRO A 75 0.01 -29.86 -3.32
C PRO A 75 0.91 -29.61 -2.10
N ASP A 76 2.16 -29.25 -2.27
CA ASP A 76 3.17 -29.10 -1.21
C ASP A 76 3.76 -27.68 -1.25
N ILE A 77 3.79 -27.03 -0.09
CA ILE A 77 4.29 -25.65 0.11
C ILE A 77 5.70 -25.60 0.71
N SER A 78 6.46 -26.70 0.65
CA SER A 78 7.88 -26.68 0.99
C SER A 78 8.67 -25.84 -0.01
N VAL A 79 9.69 -25.13 0.48
CA VAL A 79 10.49 -24.21 -0.34
C VAL A 79 11.11 -24.92 -1.55
N SER A 80 11.68 -26.12 -1.35
CA SER A 80 12.30 -26.90 -2.44
C SER A 80 11.28 -27.29 -3.52
N SER A 81 10.06 -27.67 -3.13
CA SER A 81 9.01 -28.02 -4.08
C SER A 81 8.49 -26.80 -4.85
N ILE A 82 8.36 -25.66 -4.19
CA ILE A 82 7.98 -24.38 -4.82
C ILE A 82 9.02 -23.98 -5.85
N ILE A 83 10.30 -23.97 -5.47
CA ILE A 83 11.42 -23.61 -6.36
C ILE A 83 11.48 -24.52 -7.58
N MET A 84 11.35 -25.85 -7.37
CA MET A 84 11.35 -26.80 -8.49
C MET A 84 10.24 -26.52 -9.50
N ARG A 85 9.03 -26.18 -9.04
CA ARG A 85 7.89 -25.86 -9.92
C ARG A 85 8.09 -24.51 -10.64
N ILE A 86 8.61 -23.52 -9.93
CA ILE A 86 8.92 -22.21 -10.53
C ILE A 86 9.99 -22.37 -11.62
N SER A 87 11.09 -23.06 -11.33
CA SER A 87 12.19 -23.28 -12.29
C SER A 87 11.73 -24.04 -13.53
N ALA A 88 10.80 -25.03 -13.34
CA ALA A 88 10.25 -25.79 -14.46
C ALA A 88 9.32 -24.94 -15.34
N ALA A 89 8.52 -24.06 -14.72
CA ALA A 89 7.53 -23.24 -15.43
C ALA A 89 8.12 -21.95 -15.99
N ILE A 90 9.16 -21.41 -15.36
CA ILE A 90 9.84 -20.15 -15.74
C ILE A 90 11.34 -20.46 -15.92
N PRO A 91 11.76 -21.04 -17.05
CA PRO A 91 13.15 -21.46 -17.25
C PRO A 91 14.16 -20.29 -17.23
N THR A 92 13.68 -19.06 -17.35
CA THR A 92 14.50 -17.84 -17.29
C THR A 92 14.68 -17.32 -15.86
N ALA A 93 14.02 -17.92 -14.86
CA ALA A 93 14.19 -17.55 -13.47
C ALA A 93 15.51 -18.13 -12.95
N GLU A 94 16.44 -17.25 -12.66
CA GLU A 94 17.68 -17.60 -11.97
C GLU A 94 17.42 -17.59 -10.47
N ILE A 95 17.60 -18.75 -9.81
CA ILE A 95 17.28 -18.93 -8.39
C ILE A 95 18.53 -19.46 -7.68
N GLU A 96 19.22 -18.57 -7.01
CA GLU A 96 20.44 -18.86 -6.25
C GLU A 96 20.24 -18.54 -4.76
N PRO A 97 20.62 -19.47 -3.84
CA PRO A 97 20.54 -19.20 -2.40
C PRO A 97 21.28 -17.91 -2.00
N HIS A 98 20.65 -17.11 -1.14
CA HIS A 98 21.15 -15.83 -0.62
C HIS A 98 21.35 -14.71 -1.65
N GLU A 99 21.09 -14.96 -2.94
CA GLU A 99 21.16 -13.97 -4.02
C GLU A 99 19.79 -13.66 -4.64
N THR A 100 18.78 -14.50 -4.35
CA THR A 100 17.44 -14.37 -4.93
C THR A 100 16.41 -13.87 -3.90
N CYS A 101 15.66 -12.86 -4.30
CA CYS A 101 14.46 -12.41 -3.61
C CYS A 101 13.20 -12.85 -4.36
N PHE A 102 12.25 -13.44 -3.65
CA PHE A 102 10.92 -13.70 -4.19
C PHE A 102 10.00 -12.53 -3.84
N VAL A 103 9.33 -11.98 -4.85
CA VAL A 103 8.30 -10.95 -4.67
C VAL A 103 6.94 -11.55 -5.00
N PHE A 104 6.10 -11.72 -3.98
CA PHE A 104 4.73 -12.22 -4.09
C PHE A 104 3.76 -11.05 -4.09
N ASP A 105 3.28 -10.69 -5.27
CA ASP A 105 2.36 -9.56 -5.43
C ASP A 105 0.90 -10.01 -5.33
N GLU A 106 0.07 -9.17 -4.69
CA GLU A 106 -1.33 -9.47 -4.38
C GLU A 106 -1.49 -10.80 -3.60
N ILE A 107 -0.68 -10.95 -2.54
CA ILE A 107 -0.54 -12.20 -1.75
C ILE A 107 -1.88 -12.76 -1.24
N GLN A 108 -2.90 -11.90 -1.04
CA GLN A 108 -4.23 -12.32 -0.64
C GLN A 108 -4.95 -13.17 -1.71
N ASP A 109 -4.51 -13.10 -2.95
CA ASP A 109 -5.08 -13.89 -4.05
C ASP A 109 -4.49 -15.32 -4.08
N CYS A 110 -3.43 -15.60 -3.27
CA CYS A 110 -2.85 -16.94 -3.08
C CYS A 110 -2.62 -17.26 -1.59
N PRO A 111 -3.63 -17.72 -0.83
CA PRO A 111 -3.50 -18.01 0.60
C PRO A 111 -2.40 -19.02 0.93
N LEU A 112 -2.15 -19.99 0.05
CA LEU A 112 -1.08 -20.98 0.23
C LEU A 112 0.32 -20.36 0.10
N ALA A 113 0.50 -19.35 -0.78
CA ALA A 113 1.74 -18.60 -0.84
C ALA A 113 2.00 -17.86 0.47
N ARG A 114 0.96 -17.26 1.08
CA ARG A 114 1.09 -16.65 2.40
C ARG A 114 1.45 -17.65 3.48
N SER A 115 0.82 -18.84 3.47
CA SER A 115 1.15 -19.93 4.42
C SER A 115 2.58 -20.43 4.25
N SER A 116 3.15 -20.35 3.03
CA SER A 116 4.53 -20.77 2.75
C SER A 116 5.59 -19.85 3.36
N LEU A 117 5.25 -18.61 3.75
CA LEU A 117 6.20 -17.65 4.36
C LEU A 117 6.89 -18.23 5.61
N LYS A 118 6.16 -19.03 6.42
CA LYS A 118 6.76 -19.77 7.53
C LYS A 118 7.90 -20.68 7.08
N TYR A 119 7.72 -21.39 5.99
CA TYR A 119 8.72 -22.33 5.49
C TYR A 119 9.91 -21.60 4.87
N PHE A 120 9.70 -20.49 4.18
CA PHE A 120 10.79 -19.63 3.70
C PHE A 120 11.62 -19.07 4.86
N PHE A 121 10.96 -18.58 5.92
CA PHE A 121 11.65 -18.12 7.13
C PHE A 121 12.51 -19.20 7.78
N LEU A 122 11.97 -20.43 7.92
CA LEU A 122 12.70 -21.55 8.52
C LEU A 122 13.81 -22.09 7.62
N ASP A 123 13.66 -22.00 6.32
CA ASP A 123 14.66 -22.39 5.31
C ASP A 123 15.85 -21.42 5.29
N GLY A 124 15.61 -20.12 5.35
CA GLY A 124 16.60 -19.06 5.46
C GLY A 124 17.50 -18.85 4.23
N ARG A 125 17.29 -19.56 3.12
CA ARG A 125 18.10 -19.41 1.92
C ARG A 125 17.65 -18.29 0.99
N PHE A 126 16.42 -17.83 1.13
CA PHE A 126 15.80 -16.89 0.21
C PHE A 126 15.01 -15.83 0.94
N GLU A 127 15.13 -14.60 0.47
CA GLU A 127 14.32 -13.51 0.97
C GLU A 127 12.96 -13.48 0.28
N VAL A 128 11.93 -13.09 1.04
CA VAL A 128 10.57 -12.98 0.51
C VAL A 128 9.97 -11.65 0.91
N MET A 129 9.55 -10.91 -0.11
CA MET A 129 8.80 -9.67 0.03
C MET A 129 7.41 -9.88 -0.57
N CYS A 130 6.39 -9.41 0.11
CA CYS A 130 5.01 -9.55 -0.35
C CYS A 130 4.35 -8.18 -0.44
N THR A 131 3.43 -8.05 -1.38
CA THR A 131 2.49 -6.93 -1.37
C THR A 131 1.05 -7.44 -1.25
N GLY A 132 0.17 -6.62 -0.73
CA GLY A 132 -1.23 -6.97 -0.65
C GLY A 132 -2.14 -5.80 -0.33
N SER A 133 -3.40 -5.91 -0.72
CA SER A 133 -4.43 -4.97 -0.29
C SER A 133 -4.76 -5.20 1.18
N LEU A 134 -5.07 -4.13 1.90
CA LEU A 134 -5.41 -4.21 3.33
C LEU A 134 -6.55 -5.16 3.63
N LEU A 135 -7.66 -5.05 2.90
CA LEU A 135 -8.81 -5.92 3.07
C LEU A 135 -8.47 -7.40 2.87
N GLY A 136 -7.70 -7.71 1.82
CA GLY A 136 -7.30 -9.10 1.55
C GLY A 136 -6.38 -9.66 2.62
N VAL A 137 -5.43 -8.87 3.11
CA VAL A 137 -4.50 -9.28 4.17
C VAL A 137 -5.20 -9.44 5.53
N HIS A 138 -6.27 -8.66 5.79
CA HIS A 138 -7.13 -8.81 6.99
C HIS A 138 -8.10 -10.00 6.90
N GLY A 139 -8.11 -10.77 5.80
CA GLY A 139 -8.93 -11.97 5.67
C GLY A 139 -10.30 -11.76 5.03
N TYR A 140 -10.58 -10.56 4.49
CA TYR A 140 -11.77 -10.37 3.67
C TYR A 140 -11.61 -11.13 2.35
N LYS A 141 -12.52 -12.07 2.09
CA LYS A 141 -12.52 -12.91 0.89
C LYS A 141 -13.47 -12.34 -0.17
N THR A 142 -13.08 -12.40 -1.44
CA THR A 142 -14.00 -12.20 -2.55
C THR A 142 -14.96 -13.39 -2.68
N LYS A 143 -16.01 -13.25 -3.49
CA LYS A 143 -16.94 -14.38 -3.74
C LYS A 143 -16.23 -15.58 -4.35
N GLU A 144 -15.26 -15.33 -5.22
CA GLU A 144 -14.47 -16.37 -5.91
C GLU A 144 -13.51 -17.09 -4.96
N GLN A 145 -13.06 -16.43 -3.89
CA GLN A 145 -12.14 -16.99 -2.89
C GLN A 145 -12.84 -17.77 -1.76
N LYS A 146 -14.18 -17.77 -1.69
CA LYS A 146 -14.91 -18.50 -0.64
C LYS A 146 -14.76 -20.01 -0.72
N ASP A 147 -14.52 -20.52 -1.91
CA ASP A 147 -14.34 -21.95 -2.18
C ASP A 147 -12.86 -22.40 -2.17
N GLU A 148 -11.91 -21.46 -1.94
CA GLU A 148 -10.50 -21.80 -1.79
C GLU A 148 -10.24 -22.43 -0.41
N PRO A 149 -9.29 -23.40 -0.31
CA PRO A 149 -8.95 -24.05 0.96
C PRO A 149 -8.57 -22.99 2.00
N GLU A 150 -9.03 -23.17 3.23
CA GLU A 150 -8.60 -22.34 4.34
C GLU A 150 -7.11 -22.54 4.58
N ALA A 151 -6.32 -21.54 4.17
CA ALA A 151 -4.91 -21.51 4.48
C ALA A 151 -4.71 -20.86 5.85
N SER A 152 -3.88 -21.47 6.67
CA SER A 152 -3.53 -20.90 7.98
C SER A 152 -2.67 -19.67 7.79
N ILE A 153 -3.08 -18.55 8.37
CA ILE A 153 -2.24 -17.35 8.44
C ILE A 153 -0.99 -17.69 9.26
N PRO A 154 0.23 -17.45 8.77
CA PRO A 154 1.46 -17.79 9.47
C PRO A 154 1.74 -16.82 10.62
N VAL A 155 0.91 -16.83 11.65
CA VAL A 155 1.04 -15.95 12.82
C VAL A 155 2.46 -16.05 13.40
N GLY A 156 3.12 -14.91 13.51
CA GLY A 156 4.47 -14.83 14.05
C GLY A 156 5.60 -15.10 13.05
N PHE A 157 5.32 -15.39 11.78
CA PHE A 157 6.31 -15.67 10.73
C PHE A 157 6.28 -14.65 9.57
N GLU A 158 5.63 -13.54 9.76
CA GLU A 158 5.60 -12.43 8.80
C GLU A 158 5.85 -11.11 9.55
N HIS A 159 6.51 -10.16 8.89
CA HIS A 159 6.67 -8.77 9.32
C HIS A 159 5.73 -7.92 8.47
N ILE A 160 4.65 -7.42 9.08
CA ILE A 160 3.65 -6.65 8.36
C ILE A 160 3.92 -5.16 8.54
N VAL A 161 4.04 -4.45 7.42
CA VAL A 161 4.18 -3.00 7.39
C VAL A 161 3.06 -2.36 6.56
N GLU A 162 2.67 -1.16 6.93
CA GLU A 162 1.64 -0.42 6.21
C GLU A 162 2.25 0.67 5.33
N MET A 163 1.78 0.74 4.09
CA MET A 163 2.15 1.79 3.15
C MET A 163 0.91 2.62 2.80
N TYR A 164 1.06 3.92 2.95
CA TYR A 164 0.03 4.90 2.67
C TYR A 164 0.32 5.65 1.36
N PRO A 165 -0.64 6.42 0.80
CA PRO A 165 -0.33 7.43 -0.21
C PRO A 165 0.77 8.36 0.29
N MET A 166 1.43 9.04 -0.62
CA MET A 166 2.50 9.99 -0.29
C MET A 166 1.98 11.06 0.67
N ASP A 167 2.69 11.25 1.78
CA ASP A 167 2.42 12.35 2.67
C ASP A 167 3.07 13.66 2.16
N PHE A 168 2.91 14.76 2.91
CA PHE A 168 3.43 16.04 2.47
C PHE A 168 4.97 16.06 2.39
N GLU A 169 5.66 15.34 3.25
CA GLU A 169 7.12 15.24 3.23
C GLU A 169 7.60 14.50 1.97
N GLU A 170 6.99 13.37 1.64
CA GLU A 170 7.26 12.62 0.40
C GLU A 170 6.89 13.44 -0.85
N TRP A 171 5.82 14.24 -0.78
CA TRP A 171 5.49 15.23 -1.81
C TRP A 171 6.60 16.26 -1.99
N LEU A 172 7.17 16.77 -0.89
CA LEU A 172 8.28 17.71 -0.94
C LEU A 172 9.52 17.08 -1.60
N TRP A 173 9.84 15.83 -1.27
CA TRP A 173 10.92 15.08 -1.92
C TRP A 173 10.70 14.94 -3.43
N ALA A 174 9.49 14.58 -3.84
CA ALA A 174 9.10 14.47 -5.23
C ALA A 174 9.22 15.80 -6.00
N ASN A 175 9.08 16.92 -5.31
CA ASN A 175 9.26 18.27 -5.86
C ASN A 175 10.68 18.84 -5.68
N GLY A 176 11.67 17.99 -5.35
CA GLY A 176 13.08 18.36 -5.29
C GLY A 176 13.52 19.05 -4.00
N ILE A 177 12.69 19.08 -2.96
CA ILE A 177 13.08 19.56 -1.64
C ILE A 177 14.04 18.54 -1.01
N LYS A 178 15.24 19.00 -0.65
CA LYS A 178 16.31 18.16 -0.12
C LYS A 178 16.32 18.15 1.39
N LEU A 179 16.98 17.15 1.98
CA LEU A 179 17.11 16.98 3.43
C LEU A 179 17.58 18.23 4.15
N MET A 180 18.55 18.97 3.58
CA MET A 180 19.05 20.23 4.16
C MET A 180 17.97 21.26 4.47
N HIS A 181 16.85 21.26 3.71
CA HIS A 181 15.75 22.20 3.98
C HIS A 181 14.93 21.76 5.19
N PHE A 182 14.79 20.45 5.41
CA PHE A 182 14.14 19.92 6.61
C PHE A 182 15.00 20.16 7.86
N ASP A 183 16.33 19.99 7.74
CA ASP A 183 17.27 20.30 8.83
C ASP A 183 17.16 21.77 9.23
N TYR A 184 17.11 22.67 8.24
CA TYR A 184 16.93 24.10 8.48
C TYR A 184 15.59 24.41 9.17
N LEU A 185 14.48 23.79 8.72
CA LEU A 185 13.17 23.98 9.36
C LEU A 185 13.16 23.49 10.80
N ASN A 186 13.77 22.31 11.06
CA ASN A 186 13.93 21.77 12.40
C ASN A 186 14.77 22.70 13.30
N GLU A 187 15.85 23.27 12.76
CA GLU A 187 16.67 24.24 13.46
C GLU A 187 15.88 25.51 13.83
N CYS A 188 15.12 26.06 12.89
CA CYS A 188 14.24 27.21 13.13
C CYS A 188 13.20 26.90 14.23
N MET A 189 12.61 25.71 14.20
CA MET A 189 11.63 25.27 15.20
C MET A 189 12.27 25.12 16.59
N GLN A 190 13.45 24.50 16.67
CA GLN A 190 14.17 24.32 17.96
C GLN A 190 14.63 25.64 18.56
N LYS A 191 15.05 26.60 17.73
CA LYS A 191 15.52 27.94 18.16
C LYS A 191 14.41 28.97 18.27
N GLU A 192 13.18 28.59 17.96
CA GLU A 192 12.02 29.52 17.92
C GLU A 192 12.28 30.74 17.03
N THR A 193 13.01 30.54 15.91
CA THR A 193 13.34 31.60 14.96
C THR A 193 12.43 31.53 13.74
N PRO A 194 12.08 32.69 13.14
CA PRO A 194 11.30 32.72 11.92
C PRO A 194 12.02 32.00 10.77
N VAL A 195 11.26 31.26 9.96
CA VAL A 195 11.74 30.70 8.70
C VAL A 195 11.97 31.81 7.70
N ASP A 196 13.00 31.70 6.85
CA ASP A 196 13.24 32.59 5.75
C ASP A 196 11.96 32.80 4.92
N PRO A 197 11.56 34.08 4.63
CA PRO A 197 10.31 34.37 3.94
C PRO A 197 10.16 33.68 2.57
N ALA A 198 11.24 33.62 1.77
CA ALA A 198 11.19 33.00 0.45
C ALA A 198 10.97 31.49 0.55
N LEU A 199 11.63 30.85 1.51
CA LEU A 199 11.46 29.43 1.77
C LEU A 199 10.05 29.13 2.31
N HIS A 200 9.56 29.95 3.24
CA HIS A 200 8.21 29.83 3.78
C HIS A 200 7.14 29.94 2.67
N ASP A 201 7.28 30.93 1.78
CA ASP A 201 6.35 31.12 0.67
C ASP A 201 6.37 29.93 -0.30
N ARG A 202 7.55 29.36 -0.56
CA ARG A 202 7.69 28.16 -1.39
C ARG A 202 7.02 26.95 -0.75
N PHE A 203 7.22 26.70 0.53
CA PHE A 203 6.56 25.59 1.24
C PHE A 203 5.04 25.76 1.27
N ARG A 204 4.56 27.00 1.45
CA ARG A 204 3.13 27.29 1.42
C ARG A 204 2.51 27.02 0.04
N GLU A 205 3.20 27.38 -1.04
CA GLU A 205 2.79 27.07 -2.40
C GLU A 205 2.71 25.54 -2.60
N LEU A 206 3.75 24.80 -2.22
CA LEU A 206 3.79 23.34 -2.32
C LEU A 206 2.70 22.67 -1.48
N LEU A 207 2.39 23.21 -0.31
CA LEU A 207 1.28 22.70 0.51
C LEU A 207 -0.07 22.93 -0.18
N HIS A 208 -0.31 24.08 -0.79
CA HIS A 208 -1.53 24.33 -1.55
C HIS A 208 -1.66 23.36 -2.74
N GLN A 209 -0.55 23.11 -3.45
CA GLN A 209 -0.53 22.13 -4.54
C GLN A 209 -0.84 20.72 -4.01
N TYR A 210 -0.21 20.31 -2.90
CA TYR A 210 -0.45 19.00 -2.28
C TYR A 210 -1.91 18.82 -1.86
N VAL A 211 -2.53 19.82 -1.28
CA VAL A 211 -3.95 19.78 -0.90
C VAL A 211 -4.87 19.52 -2.10
N VAL A 212 -4.51 20.06 -3.27
CA VAL A 212 -5.30 19.88 -4.51
C VAL A 212 -4.99 18.55 -5.18
N VAL A 213 -3.72 18.15 -5.24
CA VAL A 213 -3.24 16.97 -5.98
C VAL A 213 -3.39 15.70 -5.13
N GLY A 214 -3.13 15.78 -3.84
CA GLY A 214 -3.09 14.64 -2.94
C GLY A 214 -1.84 13.78 -3.11
N GLY A 215 -1.81 12.63 -2.43
CA GLY A 215 -0.61 11.77 -2.33
C GLY A 215 -0.65 10.49 -3.17
N MET A 216 -1.61 10.30 -4.06
CA MET A 216 -1.62 9.12 -4.93
C MET A 216 -0.51 9.20 -5.98
N PRO A 217 0.45 8.25 -6.05
CA PRO A 217 1.64 8.35 -6.89
C PRO A 217 1.35 8.70 -8.36
N GLU A 218 0.35 8.08 -8.98
CA GLU A 218 -0.03 8.36 -10.37
C GLU A 218 -0.53 9.81 -10.54
N VAL A 219 -1.27 10.33 -9.57
CA VAL A 219 -1.74 11.70 -9.57
C VAL A 219 -0.57 12.67 -9.42
N VAL A 220 0.38 12.34 -8.53
CA VAL A 220 1.61 13.10 -8.30
C VAL A 220 2.46 13.13 -9.56
N THR A 221 2.70 11.98 -10.19
CA THR A 221 3.40 11.87 -11.48
C THR A 221 2.74 12.74 -12.53
N THR A 222 1.42 12.63 -12.70
CA THR A 222 0.65 13.43 -13.67
C THR A 222 0.84 14.93 -13.45
N PHE A 223 0.86 15.36 -12.18
CA PHE A 223 1.07 16.76 -11.86
C PHE A 223 2.50 17.22 -12.16
N ILE A 224 3.51 16.46 -11.74
CA ILE A 224 4.92 16.79 -11.95
C ILE A 224 5.25 16.87 -13.45
N GLU A 225 4.76 15.91 -14.24
CA GLU A 225 5.03 15.87 -15.68
C GLU A 225 4.29 16.95 -16.48
N THR A 226 3.10 17.32 -16.05
CA THR A 226 2.23 18.17 -16.89
C THR A 226 1.94 19.55 -16.32
N GLY A 227 2.05 19.75 -15.01
CA GLY A 227 1.62 20.98 -14.32
C GLY A 227 0.11 21.27 -14.48
N HIS A 228 -0.69 20.32 -15.00
CA HIS A 228 -2.04 20.58 -15.48
C HIS A 228 -3.11 19.99 -14.56
N VAL A 229 -3.75 20.85 -13.75
CA VAL A 229 -4.77 20.45 -12.76
C VAL A 229 -5.95 19.69 -13.39
N GLY A 230 -6.35 20.03 -14.62
CA GLY A 230 -7.45 19.31 -15.31
C GLY A 230 -7.12 17.83 -15.57
N LYS A 231 -5.87 17.50 -15.89
CA LYS A 231 -5.41 16.10 -16.02
C LYS A 231 -5.40 15.40 -14.68
N VAL A 232 -4.93 16.08 -13.63
CA VAL A 232 -4.94 15.60 -12.24
C VAL A 232 -6.34 15.18 -11.82
N LEU A 233 -7.34 16.07 -12.02
CA LEU A 233 -8.74 15.79 -11.69
C LEU A 233 -9.29 14.57 -12.43
N THR A 234 -8.89 14.36 -13.69
CA THR A 234 -9.30 13.19 -14.48
C THR A 234 -8.78 11.89 -13.86
N VAL A 235 -7.49 11.87 -13.46
CA VAL A 235 -6.88 10.71 -12.81
C VAL A 235 -7.50 10.46 -11.43
N GLN A 236 -7.66 11.51 -10.61
CA GLN A 236 -8.32 11.41 -9.30
C GLN A 236 -9.72 10.80 -9.41
N LYS A 237 -10.53 11.28 -10.38
CA LYS A 237 -11.88 10.76 -10.60
C LYS A 237 -11.86 9.27 -10.96
N ARG A 238 -10.96 8.87 -11.86
CA ARG A 238 -10.79 7.46 -12.22
C ARG A 238 -10.44 6.60 -10.99
N ILE A 239 -9.48 7.03 -10.19
CA ILE A 239 -9.09 6.32 -8.96
C ILE A 239 -10.28 6.17 -8.01
N VAL A 240 -11.06 7.23 -7.79
CA VAL A 240 -12.28 7.18 -6.95
C VAL A 240 -13.30 6.19 -7.50
N ASP A 241 -13.52 6.17 -8.82
CA ASP A 241 -14.46 5.25 -9.45
C ASP A 241 -13.99 3.79 -9.33
N GLU A 242 -12.67 3.53 -9.44
CA GLU A 242 -12.07 2.22 -9.22
C GLU A 242 -12.21 1.76 -7.76
N TYR A 243 -12.03 2.66 -6.79
CA TYR A 243 -12.28 2.36 -5.36
C TYR A 243 -13.75 1.98 -5.11
N LYS A 244 -14.69 2.70 -5.71
CA LYS A 244 -16.11 2.37 -5.60
C LYS A 244 -16.44 0.99 -6.17
N ALA A 245 -15.83 0.64 -7.30
CA ALA A 245 -15.98 -0.68 -7.90
C ALA A 245 -15.40 -1.79 -7.00
N ASP A 246 -14.27 -1.53 -6.37
CA ASP A 246 -13.60 -2.48 -5.49
C ASP A 246 -14.38 -2.73 -4.19
N MET A 247 -14.97 -1.70 -3.59
CA MET A 247 -15.85 -1.84 -2.42
C MET A 247 -16.98 -2.82 -2.69
N VAL A 248 -17.55 -2.78 -3.89
CA VAL A 248 -18.62 -3.72 -4.30
C VAL A 248 -18.10 -5.16 -4.42
N LYS A 249 -16.82 -5.36 -4.70
CA LYS A 249 -16.21 -6.70 -4.86
C LYS A 249 -16.06 -7.43 -3.52
N TYR A 250 -15.59 -6.74 -2.48
CA TYR A 250 -15.26 -7.34 -1.17
C TYR A 250 -16.40 -7.29 -0.15
N ALA A 251 -17.34 -6.35 -0.28
CA ALA A 251 -18.44 -6.19 0.66
C ALA A 251 -19.53 -7.27 0.49
N ALA A 252 -20.12 -7.68 1.61
CA ALA A 252 -21.32 -8.52 1.58
C ALA A 252 -22.48 -7.80 0.88
N PRO A 253 -23.35 -8.52 0.16
CA PRO A 253 -24.43 -7.89 -0.62
C PRO A 253 -25.31 -6.94 0.18
N ALA A 254 -25.58 -7.24 1.46
CA ALA A 254 -26.38 -6.41 2.37
C ALA A 254 -25.70 -5.09 2.74
N ASP A 255 -24.37 -5.06 2.79
CA ASP A 255 -23.58 -3.93 3.29
C ASP A 255 -23.13 -2.98 2.20
N LYS A 256 -23.16 -3.43 0.92
CA LYS A 256 -22.66 -2.66 -0.23
C LYS A 256 -23.22 -1.26 -0.33
N ALA A 257 -24.54 -1.12 -0.12
CA ALA A 257 -25.22 0.18 -0.21
C ALA A 257 -24.73 1.12 0.92
N HIS A 258 -24.67 0.61 2.15
CA HIS A 258 -24.25 1.39 3.31
C HIS A 258 -22.77 1.79 3.25
N ILE A 259 -21.88 0.88 2.79
CA ILE A 259 -20.46 1.19 2.58
C ILE A 259 -20.30 2.31 1.56
N ARG A 260 -21.03 2.21 0.43
CA ARG A 260 -21.01 3.24 -0.60
C ARG A 260 -21.54 4.59 -0.10
N GLU A 261 -22.68 4.59 0.60
CA GLU A 261 -23.25 5.80 1.22
C GLU A 261 -22.26 6.45 2.20
N CYS A 262 -21.61 5.65 3.06
CA CYS A 262 -20.58 6.14 3.98
C CYS A 262 -19.41 6.78 3.21
N PHE A 263 -18.86 6.09 2.20
CA PHE A 263 -17.75 6.59 1.40
C PHE A 263 -18.10 7.89 0.69
N GLU A 264 -19.26 7.96 0.04
CA GLU A 264 -19.72 9.16 -0.67
C GLU A 264 -19.99 10.35 0.27
N SER A 265 -20.25 10.09 1.55
CA SER A 265 -20.42 11.15 2.56
C SER A 265 -19.12 11.78 3.04
N ILE A 266 -17.95 11.13 2.84
CA ILE A 266 -16.66 11.57 3.40
C ILE A 266 -16.33 13.02 3.06
N PRO A 267 -16.44 13.50 1.81
CA PRO A 267 -16.16 14.90 1.49
C PRO A 267 -17.04 15.89 2.27
N ALA A 268 -18.32 15.59 2.41
CA ALA A 268 -19.24 16.42 3.18
C ALA A 268 -18.95 16.37 4.70
N GLN A 269 -18.50 15.23 5.22
CA GLN A 269 -18.05 15.10 6.62
C GLN A 269 -16.81 15.96 6.87
N LEU A 270 -15.82 15.90 5.97
CA LEU A 270 -14.56 16.65 6.08
C LEU A 270 -14.72 18.16 5.86
N ALA A 271 -15.72 18.59 5.10
CA ALA A 271 -16.01 20.01 4.86
C ALA A 271 -16.58 20.73 6.08
N ARG A 272 -17.00 20.01 7.13
CA ARG A 272 -17.56 20.62 8.33
C ARG A 272 -16.48 21.19 9.23
N GLU A 273 -16.85 22.24 9.97
CA GLU A 273 -16.02 22.79 11.04
C GLU A 273 -15.77 21.74 12.14
N TYR A 274 -16.83 21.06 12.57
CA TYR A 274 -16.77 19.99 13.55
C TYR A 274 -16.58 18.63 12.88
N LYS A 275 -15.41 18.01 13.02
CA LYS A 275 -14.97 16.82 12.31
C LYS A 275 -15.55 15.48 12.81
N LYS A 276 -16.42 15.48 13.83
CA LYS A 276 -17.09 14.25 14.31
C LYS A 276 -17.99 13.69 13.21
N PHE A 277 -17.82 12.40 12.89
CA PHE A 277 -18.63 11.72 11.89
C PHE A 277 -20.12 11.77 12.26
N SER A 278 -20.96 12.14 11.31
CA SER A 278 -22.40 12.29 11.51
C SER A 278 -23.18 11.37 10.57
N TYR A 279 -23.85 10.38 11.13
CA TYR A 279 -24.67 9.44 10.37
C TYR A 279 -25.84 10.11 9.63
N ASN A 280 -26.31 11.26 10.14
CA ASN A 280 -27.36 12.03 9.49
C ASN A 280 -26.94 12.69 8.18
N ILE A 281 -25.61 12.85 7.96
CA ILE A 281 -25.06 13.31 6.68
C ILE A 281 -25.01 12.16 5.68
N VAL A 282 -24.73 10.92 6.15
CA VAL A 282 -24.79 9.74 5.30
C VAL A 282 -26.20 9.59 4.72
N ARG A 283 -27.20 9.63 5.61
CA ARG A 283 -28.60 9.57 5.21
C ARG A 283 -29.45 10.26 6.28
N LYS A 284 -30.43 11.05 5.88
CA LYS A 284 -31.36 11.70 6.81
C LYS A 284 -32.03 10.66 7.71
N GLY A 285 -31.85 10.80 9.03
CA GLY A 285 -32.35 9.83 10.03
C GLY A 285 -31.46 8.60 10.22
N GLY A 286 -30.25 8.54 9.60
CA GLY A 286 -29.28 7.46 9.75
C GLY A 286 -28.83 7.31 11.20
N ARG A 287 -28.69 6.06 11.66
CA ARG A 287 -28.29 5.73 13.05
C ARG A 287 -26.97 4.96 13.05
N GLY A 288 -26.16 5.15 14.09
CA GLY A 288 -24.86 4.49 14.21
C GLY A 288 -24.92 2.97 14.07
N ARG A 289 -25.95 2.32 14.62
CA ARG A 289 -26.14 0.86 14.50
C ARG A 289 -26.27 0.36 13.07
N ASP A 290 -26.74 1.19 12.13
CA ASP A 290 -27.01 0.81 10.75
C ASP A 290 -25.73 0.93 9.89
N TYR A 291 -24.74 1.73 10.33
CA TYR A 291 -23.56 2.08 9.56
C TYR A 291 -22.23 1.73 10.25
N ALA A 292 -22.23 1.30 11.51
CA ALA A 292 -20.99 1.04 12.26
C ALA A 292 -20.10 -0.01 11.57
N GLY A 293 -20.67 -1.11 11.10
CA GLY A 293 -19.94 -2.14 10.36
C GLY A 293 -19.41 -1.64 9.02
N SER A 294 -20.14 -0.76 8.35
CA SER A 294 -19.72 -0.16 7.08
C SER A 294 -18.57 0.83 7.26
N LEU A 295 -18.59 1.61 8.34
CA LEU A 295 -17.47 2.49 8.70
C LEU A 295 -16.23 1.69 9.05
N GLN A 296 -16.35 0.66 9.90
CA GLN A 296 -15.25 -0.24 10.23
C GLN A 296 -14.67 -0.86 8.98
N TRP A 297 -15.48 -1.32 8.04
CA TRP A 297 -15.03 -1.88 6.78
C TRP A 297 -14.20 -0.89 5.96
N ILE A 298 -14.62 0.38 5.86
CA ILE A 298 -13.89 1.44 5.13
C ILE A 298 -12.59 1.79 5.88
N GLU A 299 -12.59 1.77 7.21
CA GLU A 299 -11.40 1.95 8.04
C GLU A 299 -10.41 0.79 7.85
N ASP A 300 -10.88 -0.46 7.87
CA ASP A 300 -10.06 -1.64 7.58
C ASP A 300 -9.50 -1.61 6.16
N ALA A 301 -10.18 -0.92 5.22
CA ALA A 301 -9.67 -0.64 3.89
C ALA A 301 -8.64 0.50 3.85
N THR A 302 -8.40 1.17 5.00
CA THR A 302 -7.57 2.40 5.14
C THR A 302 -7.88 3.51 4.14
N VAL A 303 -9.12 3.58 3.68
CA VAL A 303 -9.59 4.69 2.86
C VAL A 303 -9.64 5.98 3.68
N PHE A 304 -9.91 5.86 4.97
CA PHE A 304 -9.69 6.89 5.98
C PHE A 304 -9.36 6.26 7.33
N THR A 305 -8.76 7.03 8.22
CA THR A 305 -8.52 6.63 9.61
C THR A 305 -9.37 7.50 10.53
N THR A 306 -9.99 6.87 11.52
CA THR A 306 -10.63 7.60 12.62
C THR A 306 -9.55 7.97 13.64
N THR A 307 -9.35 9.27 13.86
CA THR A 307 -8.52 9.74 14.98
C THR A 307 -9.40 9.80 16.23
N LEU A 308 -9.06 9.00 17.23
CA LEU A 308 -9.60 9.21 18.58
C LEU A 308 -9.08 10.57 19.07
N PRO A 309 -9.94 11.43 19.68
CA PRO A 309 -9.44 12.64 20.30
C PRO A 309 -8.40 12.24 21.35
N HIS A 310 -7.17 12.72 21.19
CA HIS A 310 -6.17 12.64 22.26
C HIS A 310 -6.78 13.33 23.49
N VAL A 311 -7.19 12.56 24.46
CA VAL A 311 -7.40 13.06 25.80
C VAL A 311 -6.01 13.33 26.35
N SER A 312 -5.54 14.56 26.16
CA SER A 312 -4.37 15.05 26.90
C SER A 312 -4.78 15.02 28.36
N HIS A 313 -4.29 14.03 29.09
CA HIS A 313 -4.24 14.13 30.55
C HIS A 313 -3.25 15.25 30.87
N LEU A 314 -3.80 16.43 31.18
CA LEU A 314 -3.11 17.46 31.92
C LEU A 314 -2.88 17.00 33.34
#